data_4f8275db9edf2d70ce077576a198632f
#
_entry.id   4f8275db9edf2d70ce077576a198632f
#
_cell.length_a   1.000
_cell.length_b   1.000
_cell.length_c   1.000
_cell.angle_alpha   90.00
_cell.angle_beta   90.00
_cell.angle_gamma   90.00
#
_symmetry.space_group_name_H-M   'P 1'
#
loop_
_entity.id
_entity.type
_entity.pdbx_description
1 polymer ?
#
loop_
_entity_poly.entity_id
_entity_poly.type
_entity_poly.pdbx_seq_one_letter_code
_entity_poly.pdbx_strand_id
1 'polypeptide(L)'
;MEKTLDLDIFMIELNPYIILSKPQLGENIGSTARAMKNFGIKNLLLVQPRDGWPNNVAFAPAAGADDVLNQAKLYDSISEATKTISLLFATTARKRVIGTKSLSIFKAIEKSFEHVVNGGNVGFLFGPEQSGLSNDDVVQADYTVSIPINKEFSSLNISQAVLLICWEWNKIKMSFLKDDKNFVKINKKLKKSTELSNAGDREYFYKQLDELLTKSGFFYSSEMAPVVKRNIRSLFNRASLTHQDLRTLHGIIRSLSGTSNRT
;
A
#
# COMPACT_ATOMS: atom_id res chain seq x y z
N MET A 1 22.07 12.72 -24.57
CA MET A 1 22.30 11.53 -23.75
C MET A 1 21.96 11.77 -22.28
N GLU A 2 22.40 12.83 -21.61
CA GLU A 2 22.07 13.15 -20.21
C GLU A 2 20.55 13.32 -19.95
N LYS A 3 19.82 14.02 -20.82
CA LYS A 3 18.36 14.21 -20.66
C LYS A 3 17.56 12.89 -20.71
N THR A 4 18.03 11.90 -21.44
CA THR A 4 17.35 10.60 -21.60
C THR A 4 17.58 9.74 -20.34
N LEU A 5 18.78 9.80 -19.77
CA LEU A 5 19.13 9.04 -18.55
C LEU A 5 18.35 9.55 -17.31
N ASP A 6 18.21 10.88 -17.18
CA ASP A 6 17.39 11.48 -16.13
C ASP A 6 15.90 11.13 -16.27
N LEU A 7 15.41 11.00 -17.52
CA LEU A 7 14.04 10.63 -17.79
C LEU A 7 13.77 9.16 -17.41
N ASP A 8 14.69 8.27 -17.71
CA ASP A 8 14.55 6.82 -17.42
C ASP A 8 14.62 6.56 -15.91
N ILE A 9 15.51 7.21 -15.17
CA ILE A 9 15.59 7.13 -13.72
C ILE A 9 14.31 7.66 -13.09
N PHE A 10 13.84 8.81 -13.53
CA PHE A 10 12.61 9.42 -13.07
C PHE A 10 11.37 8.55 -13.35
N MET A 11 11.33 7.87 -14.50
CA MET A 11 10.27 6.94 -14.88
C MET A 11 10.19 5.72 -13.96
N ILE A 12 11.31 5.29 -13.39
CA ILE A 12 11.38 4.18 -12.42
C ILE A 12 10.86 4.65 -11.05
N GLU A 13 11.14 5.88 -10.65
CA GLU A 13 10.67 6.45 -9.38
C GLU A 13 9.15 6.67 -9.34
N LEU A 14 8.49 6.86 -10.50
CA LEU A 14 7.03 6.99 -10.59
C LEU A 14 6.29 5.65 -10.60
N ASN A 15 6.78 4.63 -9.91
CA ASN A 15 6.14 3.32 -9.89
C ASN A 15 5.57 2.99 -8.50
N PRO A 16 4.37 2.40 -8.44
CA PRO A 16 3.80 1.93 -7.20
C PRO A 16 4.49 0.64 -6.74
N TYR A 17 4.29 0.29 -5.47
CA TYR A 17 4.61 -1.02 -4.94
C TYR A 17 3.41 -1.96 -5.10
N ILE A 18 3.64 -3.15 -5.63
CA ILE A 18 2.67 -4.25 -5.65
C ILE A 18 3.01 -5.19 -4.51
N ILE A 19 2.05 -5.43 -3.63
CA ILE A 19 2.24 -6.19 -2.39
C ILE A 19 1.32 -7.40 -2.42
N LEU A 20 1.88 -8.59 -2.46
CA LEU A 20 1.12 -9.84 -2.39
C LEU A 20 1.20 -10.39 -0.96
N SER A 21 0.07 -10.42 -0.27
CA SER A 21 -0.04 -11.01 1.07
C SER A 21 -0.48 -12.45 0.97
N LYS A 22 0.35 -13.35 1.47
CA LYS A 22 0.13 -14.80 1.54
C LYS A 22 -0.31 -15.40 0.18
N PRO A 23 0.40 -15.06 -0.94
CA PRO A 23 0.08 -15.68 -2.23
C PRO A 23 0.23 -17.19 -2.11
N GLN A 24 -0.76 -17.93 -2.67
CA GLN A 24 -0.84 -19.37 -2.48
C GLN A 24 -0.11 -20.16 -3.55
N LEU A 25 0.05 -19.60 -4.75
CA LEU A 25 0.63 -20.28 -5.90
C LEU A 25 1.84 -19.50 -6.44
N GLY A 26 2.97 -20.20 -6.60
CA GLY A 26 4.17 -19.61 -7.24
C GLY A 26 3.89 -19.11 -8.66
N GLU A 27 3.02 -19.81 -9.40
CA GLU A 27 2.58 -19.44 -10.75
C GLU A 27 1.89 -18.07 -10.77
N ASN A 28 1.14 -17.74 -9.73
CA ASN A 28 0.48 -16.43 -9.62
C ASN A 28 1.50 -15.33 -9.33
N ILE A 29 2.56 -15.61 -8.56
CA ILE A 29 3.67 -14.67 -8.35
C ILE A 29 4.37 -14.39 -9.67
N GLY A 30 4.69 -15.45 -10.45
CA GLY A 30 5.32 -15.32 -11.76
C GLY A 30 4.47 -14.55 -12.76
N SER A 31 3.19 -14.90 -12.86
CA SER A 31 2.23 -14.19 -13.74
C SER A 31 2.05 -12.73 -13.32
N THR A 32 2.10 -12.43 -12.01
CA THR A 32 2.09 -11.08 -11.48
C THR A 32 3.33 -10.30 -11.91
N ALA A 33 4.53 -10.89 -11.78
CA ALA A 33 5.76 -10.25 -12.23
C ALA A 33 5.73 -9.92 -13.73
N ARG A 34 5.19 -10.83 -14.56
CA ARG A 34 4.98 -10.59 -15.98
C ARG A 34 4.01 -9.43 -16.23
N ALA A 35 2.88 -9.40 -15.54
CA ALA A 35 1.91 -8.31 -15.64
C ALA A 35 2.54 -6.95 -15.27
N MET A 36 3.34 -6.89 -14.21
CA MET A 36 4.06 -5.69 -13.78
C MET A 36 5.08 -5.24 -14.83
N LYS A 37 5.90 -6.16 -15.33
CA LYS A 37 6.94 -5.87 -16.32
C LYS A 37 6.37 -5.33 -17.65
N ASN A 38 5.20 -5.80 -18.09
CA ASN A 38 4.52 -5.28 -19.27
C ASN A 38 4.26 -3.77 -19.22
N PHE A 39 4.20 -3.18 -18.01
CA PHE A 39 3.94 -1.76 -17.78
C PHE A 39 5.10 -1.04 -17.10
N GLY A 40 6.30 -1.68 -17.05
CA GLY A 40 7.51 -1.08 -16.47
C GLY A 40 7.47 -0.91 -14.95
N ILE A 41 6.61 -1.65 -14.25
CA ILE A 41 6.54 -1.67 -12.78
C ILE A 41 7.42 -2.80 -12.26
N LYS A 42 8.29 -2.51 -11.25
CA LYS A 42 9.28 -3.48 -10.75
C LYS A 42 9.20 -3.74 -9.25
N ASN A 43 8.52 -2.90 -8.49
CA ASN A 43 8.52 -2.97 -7.03
C ASN A 43 7.54 -4.04 -6.53
N LEU A 44 7.98 -5.31 -6.50
CA LEU A 44 7.22 -6.44 -5.97
C LEU A 44 7.61 -6.73 -4.53
N LEU A 45 6.64 -6.74 -3.62
CA LEU A 45 6.82 -7.13 -2.23
C LEU A 45 5.97 -8.37 -1.94
N LEU A 46 6.58 -9.38 -1.32
CA LEU A 46 5.93 -10.63 -0.95
C LEU A 46 5.85 -10.72 0.58
N VAL A 47 4.66 -10.98 1.09
CA VAL A 47 4.44 -11.18 2.53
C VAL A 47 4.01 -12.62 2.75
N GLN A 48 4.82 -13.40 3.44
CA GLN A 48 4.53 -14.79 3.82
C GLN A 48 3.95 -15.64 2.67
N PRO A 49 4.60 -15.76 1.50
CA PRO A 49 4.12 -16.66 0.45
C PRO A 49 4.05 -18.09 0.99
N ARG A 50 2.96 -18.83 0.69
CA ARG A 50 2.68 -20.16 1.26
C ARG A 50 3.83 -21.15 1.06
N ASP A 51 4.38 -21.16 -0.14
CA ASP A 51 5.41 -22.14 -0.53
C ASP A 51 6.84 -21.58 -0.39
N GLY A 52 6.99 -20.46 0.36
CA GLY A 52 8.26 -19.78 0.57
C GLY A 52 8.74 -18.95 -0.62
N TRP A 53 9.87 -18.27 -0.43
CA TRP A 53 10.54 -17.48 -1.46
C TRP A 53 12.06 -17.52 -1.25
N PRO A 54 12.89 -17.69 -2.31
CA PRO A 54 12.52 -17.80 -3.72
C PRO A 54 11.82 -19.12 -4.07
N ASN A 55 10.96 -19.10 -5.12
CA ASN A 55 10.20 -20.24 -5.58
C ASN A 55 10.40 -20.47 -7.08
N ASN A 56 10.99 -21.60 -7.47
CA ASN A 56 11.31 -21.91 -8.86
C ASN A 56 10.07 -22.03 -9.76
N VAL A 57 8.92 -22.39 -9.21
CA VAL A 57 7.65 -22.49 -9.94
C VAL A 57 7.20 -21.15 -10.51
N ALA A 58 7.62 -20.02 -9.91
CA ALA A 58 7.27 -18.67 -10.35
C ALA A 58 7.93 -18.27 -11.68
N PHE A 59 9.10 -18.84 -12.02
CA PHE A 59 9.89 -18.37 -13.17
C PHE A 59 9.28 -18.73 -14.52
N ALA A 60 8.69 -19.91 -14.67
CA ALA A 60 8.08 -20.30 -15.94
C ALA A 60 6.91 -19.37 -16.37
N PRO A 61 5.92 -19.06 -15.49
CA PRO A 61 4.86 -18.11 -15.83
C PRO A 61 5.34 -16.65 -15.94
N ALA A 62 6.49 -16.32 -15.37
CA ALA A 62 7.06 -14.97 -15.48
C ALA A 62 7.51 -14.64 -16.90
N ALA A 63 7.85 -15.68 -17.71
CA ALA A 63 8.12 -15.55 -19.14
C ALA A 63 9.03 -14.34 -19.48
N GLY A 64 10.21 -14.30 -18.86
CA GLY A 64 11.22 -13.25 -19.04
C GLY A 64 11.08 -12.04 -18.10
N ALA A 65 10.17 -12.08 -17.10
CA ALA A 65 10.11 -11.07 -16.04
C ALA A 65 10.96 -11.46 -14.81
N ASP A 66 12.06 -12.18 -15.05
CA ASP A 66 12.95 -12.69 -13.99
C ASP A 66 13.58 -11.56 -13.17
N ASP A 67 13.83 -10.41 -13.79
CA ASP A 67 14.34 -9.22 -13.11
C ASP A 67 13.38 -8.70 -12.02
N VAL A 68 12.07 -8.79 -12.22
CA VAL A 68 11.06 -8.43 -11.21
C VAL A 68 11.07 -9.44 -10.07
N LEU A 69 11.16 -10.75 -10.39
CA LEU A 69 11.21 -11.81 -9.40
C LEU A 69 12.51 -11.74 -8.56
N ASN A 70 13.65 -11.52 -9.21
CA ASN A 70 14.95 -11.46 -8.54
C ASN A 70 15.09 -10.22 -7.63
N GLN A 71 14.32 -9.15 -7.90
CA GLN A 71 14.28 -7.94 -7.08
C GLN A 71 13.15 -7.97 -6.04
N ALA A 72 12.27 -8.98 -6.07
CA ALA A 72 11.18 -9.12 -5.11
C ALA A 72 11.71 -9.23 -3.68
N LYS A 73 11.12 -8.47 -2.77
CA LYS A 73 11.51 -8.47 -1.35
C LYS A 73 10.52 -9.27 -0.53
N LEU A 74 11.05 -10.12 0.36
CA LEU A 74 10.27 -10.94 1.27
C LEU A 74 10.13 -10.26 2.64
N TYR A 75 8.93 -10.34 3.23
CA TYR A 75 8.60 -9.79 4.53
C TYR A 75 7.77 -10.75 5.37
N ASP A 76 7.91 -10.65 6.69
CA ASP A 76 7.14 -11.47 7.64
C ASP A 76 5.76 -10.88 7.97
N SER A 77 5.52 -9.61 7.63
CA SER A 77 4.25 -8.95 7.89
C SER A 77 3.94 -7.84 6.88
N ILE A 78 2.64 -7.52 6.72
CA ILE A 78 2.19 -6.38 5.91
C ILE A 78 2.77 -5.09 6.50
N SER A 79 2.77 -4.95 7.82
CA SER A 79 3.31 -3.77 8.50
C SER A 79 4.77 -3.50 8.15
N GLU A 80 5.60 -4.54 8.06
CA GLU A 80 7.01 -4.41 7.64
C GLU A 80 7.12 -4.06 6.16
N ALA A 81 6.39 -4.78 5.30
CA ALA A 81 6.40 -4.54 3.85
C ALA A 81 5.96 -3.12 3.48
N THR A 82 5.05 -2.53 4.28
CA THR A 82 4.49 -1.22 4.00
C THR A 82 5.14 -0.07 4.77
N LYS A 83 6.17 -0.33 5.56
CA LYS A 83 6.78 0.63 6.48
C LYS A 83 7.12 1.98 5.85
N THR A 84 7.59 1.99 4.61
CA THR A 84 7.96 3.21 3.88
C THR A 84 6.83 3.76 2.99
N ILE A 85 5.69 3.10 2.96
CA ILE A 85 4.55 3.49 2.13
C ILE A 85 3.71 4.52 2.87
N SER A 86 3.46 5.66 2.23
CA SER A 86 2.68 6.76 2.81
C SER A 86 1.22 6.74 2.37
N LEU A 87 0.89 6.00 1.31
CA LEU A 87 -0.48 5.82 0.83
C LEU A 87 -0.70 4.37 0.38
N LEU A 88 -1.50 3.62 1.14
CA LEU A 88 -1.75 2.20 0.92
C LEU A 88 -3.19 1.94 0.50
N PHE A 89 -3.37 1.15 -0.56
CA PHE A 89 -4.66 0.72 -1.07
C PHE A 89 -4.81 -0.79 -0.92
N ALA A 90 -5.89 -1.25 -0.28
CA ALA A 90 -6.25 -2.65 -0.18
C ALA A 90 -7.24 -3.02 -1.30
N THR A 91 -6.88 -3.97 -2.17
CA THR A 91 -7.77 -4.44 -3.23
C THR A 91 -8.75 -5.47 -2.69
N THR A 92 -10.04 -5.28 -2.95
CA THR A 92 -11.10 -6.17 -2.45
C THR A 92 -12.29 -6.23 -3.40
N ALA A 93 -12.80 -7.43 -3.64
CA ALA A 93 -14.07 -7.63 -4.34
C ALA A 93 -15.29 -7.46 -3.41
N ARG A 94 -15.10 -7.52 -2.09
CA ARG A 94 -16.17 -7.49 -1.09
C ARG A 94 -16.39 -6.06 -0.59
N LYS A 95 -17.65 -5.63 -0.53
CA LYS A 95 -18.02 -4.44 0.25
C LYS A 95 -17.85 -4.77 1.73
N ARG A 96 -16.98 -4.05 2.42
CA ARG A 96 -16.70 -4.25 3.85
C ARG A 96 -17.20 -3.07 4.67
N VAL A 97 -17.80 -3.36 5.83
CA VAL A 97 -18.30 -2.35 6.78
C VAL A 97 -17.20 -2.08 7.83
N ILE A 98 -16.00 -1.67 7.40
CA ILE A 98 -14.85 -1.46 8.32
C ILE A 98 -14.51 0.04 8.44
N GLY A 99 -15.37 0.91 7.92
CA GLY A 99 -15.12 2.36 7.97
C GLY A 99 -14.03 2.88 7.03
N THR A 100 -13.33 2.01 6.29
CA THR A 100 -12.36 2.42 5.27
C THR A 100 -13.09 2.91 4.03
N LYS A 101 -12.70 4.07 3.50
CA LYS A 101 -13.31 4.64 2.28
C LYS A 101 -12.98 3.75 1.08
N SER A 102 -14.02 3.39 0.30
CA SER A 102 -13.85 2.62 -0.92
C SER A 102 -13.78 3.55 -2.13
N LEU A 103 -12.81 3.31 -3.00
CA LEU A 103 -12.63 4.02 -4.26
C LEU A 103 -12.79 3.05 -5.44
N SER A 104 -13.27 3.56 -6.57
CA SER A 104 -13.13 2.85 -7.83
C SER A 104 -11.66 2.81 -8.22
N ILE A 105 -11.26 1.81 -9.02
CA ILE A 105 -9.89 1.68 -9.53
C ILE A 105 -9.39 3.00 -10.13
N PHE A 106 -10.21 3.66 -10.96
CA PHE A 106 -9.86 4.92 -11.61
C PHE A 106 -9.50 6.01 -10.59
N LYS A 107 -10.36 6.29 -9.60
CA LYS A 107 -10.10 7.29 -8.56
C LYS A 107 -8.92 6.94 -7.67
N ALA A 108 -8.70 5.65 -7.41
CA ALA A 108 -7.56 5.18 -6.65
C ALA A 108 -6.26 5.45 -7.39
N ILE A 109 -6.21 5.16 -8.70
CA ILE A 109 -5.01 5.39 -9.52
C ILE A 109 -4.73 6.89 -9.70
N GLU A 110 -5.75 7.70 -9.95
CA GLU A 110 -5.60 9.17 -10.00
C GLU A 110 -4.94 9.73 -8.73
N LYS A 111 -5.52 9.38 -7.56
CA LYS A 111 -5.01 9.79 -6.26
C LYS A 111 -3.61 9.26 -5.99
N SER A 112 -3.35 8.02 -6.36
CA SER A 112 -2.04 7.37 -6.21
C SER A 112 -0.98 8.07 -7.04
N PHE A 113 -1.29 8.35 -8.29
CA PHE A 113 -0.35 8.98 -9.22
C PHE A 113 0.00 10.42 -8.77
N GLU A 114 -1.01 11.20 -8.35
CA GLU A 114 -0.79 12.51 -7.77
C GLU A 114 0.13 12.44 -6.54
N HIS A 115 -0.06 11.43 -5.68
CA HIS A 115 0.76 11.24 -4.49
C HIS A 115 2.22 10.91 -4.84
N VAL A 116 2.46 10.02 -5.81
CA VAL A 116 3.81 9.66 -6.26
C VAL A 116 4.50 10.84 -6.92
N VAL A 117 3.80 11.61 -7.77
CA VAL A 117 4.34 12.84 -8.39
C VAL A 117 4.76 13.88 -7.34
N ASN A 118 4.15 13.86 -6.15
CA ASN A 118 4.52 14.71 -5.02
C ASN A 118 5.59 14.08 -4.11
N GLY A 119 6.24 12.97 -4.51
CA GLY A 119 7.35 12.33 -3.78
C GLY A 119 6.92 11.32 -2.72
N GLY A 120 5.64 10.93 -2.69
CA GLY A 120 5.15 9.90 -1.77
C GLY A 120 5.27 8.49 -2.34
N ASN A 121 5.37 7.49 -1.47
CA ASN A 121 5.36 6.09 -1.83
C ASN A 121 3.94 5.52 -1.77
N VAL A 122 3.53 4.83 -2.81
CA VAL A 122 2.20 4.22 -2.94
C VAL A 122 2.30 2.71 -3.03
N GLY A 123 1.42 2.00 -2.33
CA GLY A 123 1.30 0.55 -2.40
C GLY A 123 -0.11 0.08 -2.71
N PHE A 124 -0.21 -1.00 -3.50
CA PHE A 124 -1.44 -1.76 -3.73
C PHE A 124 -1.29 -3.15 -3.12
N LEU A 125 -2.10 -3.44 -2.11
CA LEU A 125 -2.10 -4.66 -1.35
C LEU A 125 -3.15 -5.64 -1.90
N PHE A 126 -2.72 -6.86 -2.19
CA PHE A 126 -3.55 -7.96 -2.66
C PHE A 126 -3.48 -9.10 -1.66
N GLY A 127 -4.62 -9.72 -1.37
CA GLY A 127 -4.72 -10.85 -0.45
C GLY A 127 -4.60 -12.21 -1.13
N PRO A 128 -4.62 -13.29 -0.33
CA PRO A 128 -4.63 -14.67 -0.84
C PRO A 128 -5.79 -14.91 -1.80
N GLU A 129 -5.56 -15.78 -2.79
CA GLU A 129 -6.48 -16.03 -3.90
C GLU A 129 -7.86 -16.51 -3.44
N GLN A 130 -7.91 -17.39 -2.44
CA GLN A 130 -9.17 -17.99 -1.99
C GLN A 130 -9.94 -17.11 -1.01
N SER A 131 -9.26 -16.52 -0.02
CA SER A 131 -9.90 -15.80 1.08
C SER A 131 -9.92 -14.28 0.88
N GLY A 132 -9.02 -13.74 0.05
CA GLY A 132 -8.76 -12.31 -0.05
C GLY A 132 -8.15 -11.75 1.25
N LEU A 133 -8.04 -10.46 1.37
CA LEU A 133 -7.54 -9.79 2.57
C LEU A 133 -8.48 -10.02 3.76
N SER A 134 -7.93 -10.21 4.94
CA SER A 134 -8.67 -10.22 6.19
C SER A 134 -9.10 -8.80 6.59
N ASN A 135 -9.94 -8.67 7.62
CA ASN A 135 -10.30 -7.35 8.15
C ASN A 135 -9.09 -6.65 8.77
N ASP A 136 -8.19 -7.41 9.40
CA ASP A 136 -6.97 -6.88 10.01
C ASP A 136 -5.96 -6.42 8.94
N ASP A 137 -5.96 -7.02 7.75
CA ASP A 137 -5.17 -6.56 6.62
C ASP A 137 -5.73 -5.27 6.04
N VAL A 138 -7.06 -5.21 5.85
CA VAL A 138 -7.73 -4.05 5.24
C VAL A 138 -7.62 -2.78 6.09
N VAL A 139 -7.66 -2.88 7.42
CA VAL A 139 -7.54 -1.70 8.29
C VAL A 139 -6.13 -1.08 8.32
N GLN A 140 -5.13 -1.78 7.77
CA GLN A 140 -3.79 -1.21 7.59
C GLN A 140 -3.73 -0.25 6.40
N ALA A 141 -4.71 -0.34 5.47
CA ALA A 141 -4.77 0.51 4.28
C ALA A 141 -5.56 1.81 4.53
N ASP A 142 -5.20 2.85 3.80
CA ASP A 142 -5.87 4.16 3.81
C ASP A 142 -7.21 4.10 3.06
N TYR A 143 -7.26 3.30 1.99
CA TYR A 143 -8.43 3.12 1.13
C TYR A 143 -8.59 1.66 0.72
N THR A 144 -9.85 1.27 0.44
CA THR A 144 -10.09 0.06 -0.33
C THR A 144 -10.32 0.39 -1.79
N VAL A 145 -9.89 -0.51 -2.67
CA VAL A 145 -10.11 -0.41 -4.12
C VAL A 145 -10.94 -1.58 -4.58
N SER A 146 -12.02 -1.28 -5.30
CA SER A 146 -12.81 -2.28 -5.97
C SER A 146 -12.63 -2.21 -7.48
N ILE A 147 -12.39 -3.36 -8.09
CA ILE A 147 -12.37 -3.53 -9.55
C ILE A 147 -13.80 -3.92 -9.95
N PRO A 148 -14.45 -3.17 -10.87
CA PRO A 148 -15.79 -3.52 -11.31
C PRO A 148 -15.74 -4.80 -12.18
N ILE A 149 -16.36 -5.86 -11.68
CA ILE A 149 -16.44 -7.17 -12.31
C ILE A 149 -17.88 -7.71 -12.24
N ASN A 150 -18.14 -8.80 -12.94
CA ASN A 150 -19.46 -9.46 -12.89
C ASN A 150 -19.78 -9.88 -11.44
N LYS A 151 -20.96 -9.49 -10.97
CA LYS A 151 -21.41 -9.79 -9.61
C LYS A 151 -21.65 -11.28 -9.36
N GLU A 152 -22.02 -12.02 -10.40
CA GLU A 152 -22.26 -13.46 -10.32
C GLU A 152 -20.94 -14.26 -10.33
N PHE A 153 -19.85 -13.67 -10.86
CA PHE A 153 -18.52 -14.25 -10.89
C PHE A 153 -17.49 -13.21 -10.43
N SER A 154 -17.47 -12.97 -9.12
CA SER A 154 -16.71 -11.88 -8.49
C SER A 154 -15.28 -12.26 -8.08
N SER A 155 -14.83 -13.47 -8.39
CA SER A 155 -13.45 -13.90 -8.13
C SER A 155 -12.57 -13.61 -9.34
N LEU A 156 -11.55 -12.76 -9.13
CA LEU A 156 -10.55 -12.45 -10.14
C LEU A 156 -9.21 -13.07 -9.70
N ASN A 157 -8.51 -13.73 -10.60
CA ASN A 157 -7.16 -14.20 -10.34
C ASN A 157 -6.26 -13.02 -9.93
N ILE A 158 -5.37 -13.22 -8.96
CA ILE A 158 -4.54 -12.16 -8.39
C ILE A 158 -3.67 -11.46 -9.44
N SER A 159 -3.08 -12.21 -10.37
CA SER A 159 -2.25 -11.63 -11.43
C SER A 159 -3.07 -10.80 -12.43
N GLN A 160 -4.33 -11.20 -12.68
CA GLN A 160 -5.27 -10.41 -13.49
C GLN A 160 -5.68 -9.12 -12.78
N ALA A 161 -5.92 -9.16 -11.47
CA ALA A 161 -6.20 -7.97 -10.69
C ALA A 161 -5.01 -6.99 -10.71
N VAL A 162 -3.78 -7.51 -10.56
CA VAL A 162 -2.56 -6.70 -10.69
C VAL A 162 -2.42 -6.13 -12.10
N LEU A 163 -2.70 -6.92 -13.14
CA LEU A 163 -2.65 -6.45 -14.53
C LEU A 163 -3.54 -5.21 -14.75
N LEU A 164 -4.77 -5.21 -14.21
CA LEU A 164 -5.70 -4.09 -14.33
C LEU A 164 -5.18 -2.84 -13.60
N ILE A 165 -4.60 -2.99 -12.41
CA ILE A 165 -3.96 -1.88 -11.68
C ILE A 165 -2.79 -1.33 -12.51
N CYS A 166 -1.91 -2.19 -13.01
CA CYS A 166 -0.75 -1.80 -13.81
C CYS A 166 -1.16 -1.09 -15.12
N TRP A 167 -2.22 -1.58 -15.76
CA TRP A 167 -2.76 -0.98 -16.97
C TRP A 167 -3.31 0.43 -16.72
N GLU A 168 -4.17 0.60 -15.71
CA GLU A 168 -4.72 1.90 -15.35
C GLU A 168 -3.62 2.88 -14.92
N TRP A 169 -2.61 2.40 -14.17
CA TRP A 169 -1.43 3.18 -13.82
C TRP A 169 -0.70 3.69 -15.06
N ASN A 170 -0.42 2.79 -15.99
CA ASN A 170 0.30 3.13 -17.20
C ASN A 170 -0.46 4.15 -18.07
N LYS A 171 -1.78 4.05 -18.16
CA LYS A 171 -2.62 5.03 -18.88
C LYS A 171 -2.41 6.45 -18.35
N ILE A 172 -2.48 6.64 -17.02
CA ILE A 172 -2.29 7.95 -16.39
C ILE A 172 -0.84 8.41 -16.56
N LYS A 173 0.12 7.53 -16.31
CA LYS A 173 1.55 7.81 -16.50
C LYS A 173 1.85 8.29 -17.92
N MET A 174 1.36 7.60 -18.93
CA MET A 174 1.57 7.98 -20.32
C MET A 174 0.85 9.27 -20.71
N SER A 175 -0.34 9.52 -20.17
CA SER A 175 -1.03 10.80 -20.39
C SER A 175 -0.28 11.97 -19.75
N PHE A 176 0.26 11.76 -18.57
CA PHE A 176 1.03 12.77 -17.84
C PHE A 176 2.34 13.14 -18.53
N LEU A 177 3.04 12.15 -19.09
CA LEU A 177 4.32 12.33 -19.80
C LEU A 177 4.19 13.02 -21.18
N LYS A 178 3.00 13.02 -21.77
CA LYS A 178 2.74 13.74 -23.02
C LYS A 178 2.66 15.27 -22.86
N ASP A 179 2.54 15.76 -21.66
CA ASP A 179 2.43 17.20 -21.38
C ASP A 179 3.78 17.74 -20.84
N ASP A 180 4.55 18.39 -21.71
CA ASP A 180 5.86 18.99 -21.37
C ASP A 180 5.80 19.96 -20.18
N LYS A 181 4.64 20.61 -19.92
CA LYS A 181 4.46 21.52 -18.79
C LYS A 181 4.46 20.80 -17.45
N ASN A 182 4.07 19.52 -17.43
CA ASN A 182 4.07 18.71 -16.22
C ASN A 182 5.49 18.38 -15.78
N PHE A 183 6.40 18.18 -16.71
CA PHE A 183 7.81 17.89 -16.45
C PHE A 183 8.52 19.01 -15.66
N VAL A 184 8.23 20.25 -16.00
CA VAL A 184 8.80 21.44 -15.30
C VAL A 184 8.22 21.59 -13.89
N LYS A 185 6.95 21.21 -13.68
CA LYS A 185 6.28 21.29 -12.38
C LYS A 185 6.82 20.28 -11.39
N ILE A 186 7.17 19.07 -11.84
CA ILE A 186 7.68 17.98 -10.99
C ILE A 186 9.04 18.35 -10.40
N ASN A 187 9.99 18.81 -11.21
CA ASN A 187 11.32 19.21 -10.74
C ASN A 187 11.28 20.30 -9.65
N LYS A 188 10.19 21.09 -9.60
CA LYS A 188 9.94 22.06 -8.52
C LYS A 188 9.24 21.46 -7.30
N LYS A 189 8.41 20.39 -7.47
CA LYS A 189 7.61 19.78 -6.40
C LYS A 189 8.32 18.65 -5.67
N LEU A 190 9.21 17.88 -6.32
CA LEU A 190 10.01 16.84 -5.67
C LEU A 190 10.87 17.35 -4.51
N LYS A 191 11.06 18.67 -4.41
CA LYS A 191 11.73 19.34 -3.27
C LYS A 191 10.83 19.57 -2.04
N LYS A 192 9.50 19.33 -2.15
CA LYS A 192 8.56 19.35 -1.02
C LYS A 192 8.05 17.94 -0.81
N SER A 193 8.67 17.20 0.13
CA SER A 193 8.16 15.89 0.57
C SER A 193 6.67 16.01 0.89
N THR A 194 5.89 15.04 0.47
CA THR A 194 4.51 14.88 0.93
C THR A 194 4.51 14.87 2.46
N GLU A 195 3.71 15.72 3.05
CA GLU A 195 3.60 15.85 4.50
C GLU A 195 2.96 14.61 5.16
N LEU A 196 2.40 13.67 4.36
CA LEU A 196 1.77 12.46 4.88
C LEU A 196 2.78 11.55 5.57
N SER A 197 2.42 11.11 6.76
CA SER A 197 3.20 10.12 7.51
C SER A 197 3.21 8.76 6.79
N ASN A 198 4.31 8.03 6.89
CA ASN A 198 4.39 6.66 6.37
C ASN A 198 3.68 5.66 7.32
N ALA A 199 3.42 4.45 6.82
CA ALA A 199 2.72 3.43 7.60
C ALA A 199 3.51 3.00 8.85
N GLY A 200 4.85 3.01 8.78
CA GLY A 200 5.70 2.67 9.93
C GLY A 200 5.54 3.65 11.10
N ASP A 201 5.49 4.95 10.82
CA ASP A 201 5.31 5.98 11.84
C ASP A 201 3.90 5.91 12.46
N ARG A 202 2.88 5.64 11.62
CA ARG A 202 1.50 5.41 12.10
C ARG A 202 1.41 4.16 12.96
N GLU A 203 2.07 3.06 12.56
CA GLU A 203 2.07 1.81 13.33
C GLU A 203 2.74 1.99 14.71
N TYR A 204 3.83 2.76 14.77
CA TYR A 204 4.46 3.11 16.02
C TYR A 204 3.50 3.88 16.95
N PHE A 205 2.77 4.87 16.41
CA PHE A 205 1.76 5.60 17.14
C PHE A 205 0.64 4.67 17.66
N TYR A 206 0.12 3.77 16.81
CA TYR A 206 -0.94 2.84 17.20
C TYR A 206 -0.51 1.89 18.31
N LYS A 207 0.72 1.37 18.27
CA LYS A 207 1.26 0.53 19.34
C LYS A 207 1.29 1.27 20.69
N GLN A 208 1.80 2.49 20.71
CA GLN A 208 1.82 3.32 21.92
C GLN A 208 0.41 3.61 22.45
N LEU A 209 -0.51 3.98 21.56
CA LEU A 209 -1.90 4.24 21.93
C LEU A 209 -2.58 2.98 22.49
N ASP A 210 -2.41 1.84 21.84
CA ASP A 210 -2.96 0.55 22.29
C ASP A 210 -2.44 0.15 23.67
N GLU A 211 -1.15 0.35 23.95
CA GLU A 211 -0.55 0.08 25.26
C GLU A 211 -1.15 0.97 26.35
N LEU A 212 -1.29 2.27 26.10
CA LEU A 212 -1.85 3.22 27.07
C LEU A 212 -3.33 2.95 27.32
N LEU A 213 -4.11 2.67 26.27
CA LEU A 213 -5.53 2.32 26.39
C LEU A 213 -5.73 1.00 27.14
N THR A 214 -4.83 0.02 26.94
CA THR A 214 -4.85 -1.23 27.72
C THR A 214 -4.57 -0.97 29.20
N LYS A 215 -3.53 -0.18 29.51
CA LYS A 215 -3.18 0.17 30.90
C LYS A 215 -4.27 0.97 31.63
N SER A 216 -5.00 1.81 30.89
CA SER A 216 -6.11 2.60 31.46
C SER A 216 -7.41 1.81 31.67
N GLY A 217 -7.46 0.52 31.23
CA GLY A 217 -8.67 -0.29 31.31
C GLY A 217 -9.73 0.08 30.26
N PHE A 218 -9.38 0.81 29.23
CA PHE A 218 -10.32 1.23 28.16
C PHE A 218 -10.99 0.05 27.45
N PHE A 219 -10.28 -1.07 27.32
CA PHE A 219 -10.82 -2.28 26.68
C PHE A 219 -11.52 -3.17 27.73
N TYR A 220 -12.83 -2.97 27.90
CA TYR A 220 -13.64 -3.68 28.91
C TYR A 220 -13.80 -5.20 28.64
N SER A 221 -13.70 -5.63 27.37
CA SER A 221 -13.87 -7.02 26.96
C SER A 221 -12.72 -7.46 26.08
N SER A 222 -12.13 -8.60 26.41
CA SER A 222 -11.09 -9.23 25.58
C SER A 222 -11.58 -9.59 24.16
N GLU A 223 -12.87 -9.96 24.04
CA GLU A 223 -13.50 -10.31 22.75
C GLU A 223 -13.71 -9.07 21.86
N MET A 224 -14.09 -7.94 22.48
CA MET A 224 -14.37 -6.69 21.73
C MET A 224 -13.11 -5.86 21.47
N ALA A 225 -12.05 -6.04 22.26
CA ALA A 225 -10.80 -5.28 22.11
C ALA A 225 -10.25 -5.26 20.68
N PRO A 226 -10.19 -6.38 19.92
CA PRO A 226 -9.72 -6.37 18.55
C PRO A 226 -10.61 -5.51 17.62
N VAL A 227 -11.93 -5.50 17.83
CA VAL A 227 -12.87 -4.69 17.04
C VAL A 227 -12.64 -3.21 17.31
N VAL A 228 -12.50 -2.84 18.59
CA VAL A 228 -12.27 -1.45 19.00
C VAL A 228 -10.92 -0.95 18.47
N LYS A 229 -9.87 -1.74 18.53
CA LYS A 229 -8.55 -1.41 17.96
C LYS A 229 -8.62 -1.17 16.46
N ARG A 230 -9.36 -2.01 15.70
CA ARG A 230 -9.62 -1.79 14.26
C ARG A 230 -10.36 -0.46 14.01
N ASN A 231 -11.36 -0.15 14.82
CA ASN A 231 -12.11 1.10 14.70
C ASN A 231 -11.23 2.33 14.94
N ILE A 232 -10.35 2.28 15.95
CA ILE A 232 -9.37 3.35 16.25
C ILE A 232 -8.43 3.54 15.05
N ARG A 233 -7.83 2.47 14.52
CA ARG A 233 -6.97 2.55 13.32
C ARG A 233 -7.72 3.14 12.12
N SER A 234 -8.93 2.67 11.86
CA SER A 234 -9.76 3.17 10.76
C SER A 234 -10.08 4.66 10.91
N LEU A 235 -10.31 5.14 12.13
CA LEU A 235 -10.56 6.55 12.42
C LEU A 235 -9.35 7.41 12.02
N PHE A 236 -8.16 7.05 12.46
CA PHE A 236 -6.94 7.80 12.17
C PHE A 236 -6.51 7.68 10.69
N ASN A 237 -6.68 6.53 10.06
CA ASN A 237 -6.37 6.38 8.64
C ASN A 237 -7.25 7.28 7.75
N ARG A 238 -8.52 7.49 8.13
CA ARG A 238 -9.41 8.44 7.42
C ARG A 238 -8.97 9.89 7.54
N ALA A 239 -8.22 10.23 8.61
CA ALA A 239 -7.72 11.59 8.83
C ALA A 239 -6.52 11.92 7.93
N SER A 240 -5.90 10.94 7.26
CA SER A 240 -4.72 11.13 6.39
C SER A 240 -3.60 11.90 7.13
N LEU A 241 -3.15 11.34 8.26
CA LEU A 241 -2.24 12.00 9.18
C LEU A 241 -0.91 12.39 8.54
N THR A 242 -0.51 13.63 8.77
CA THR A 242 0.82 14.14 8.45
C THR A 242 1.83 13.78 9.54
N HIS A 243 3.13 13.95 9.27
CA HIS A 243 4.16 13.82 10.32
C HIS A 243 3.95 14.82 11.47
N GLN A 244 3.40 16.02 11.18
CA GLN A 244 3.10 17.01 12.20
C GLN A 244 1.94 16.56 13.09
N ASP A 245 0.88 15.98 12.50
CA ASP A 245 -0.26 15.44 13.25
C ASP A 245 0.19 14.32 14.21
N LEU A 246 1.05 13.42 13.74
CA LEU A 246 1.61 12.37 14.60
C LEU A 246 2.42 12.93 15.76
N ARG A 247 3.26 13.96 15.54
CA ARG A 247 3.98 14.63 16.64
C ARG A 247 3.03 15.22 17.65
N THR A 248 1.97 15.88 17.19
CA THR A 248 0.94 16.45 18.06
C THR A 248 0.22 15.37 18.87
N LEU A 249 -0.21 14.27 18.20
CA LEU A 249 -0.87 13.15 18.86
C LEU A 249 0.04 12.47 19.89
N HIS A 250 1.32 12.26 19.58
CA HIS A 250 2.30 11.75 20.56
C HIS A 250 2.44 12.67 21.77
N GLY A 251 2.43 13.99 21.57
CA GLY A 251 2.42 14.97 22.65
C GLY A 251 1.20 14.84 23.54
N ILE A 252 0.01 14.72 22.95
CA ILE A 252 -1.27 14.56 23.66
C ILE A 252 -1.25 13.29 24.52
N ILE A 253 -0.96 12.12 23.93
CA ILE A 253 -0.99 10.86 24.68
C ILE A 253 0.07 10.83 25.80
N ARG A 254 1.26 11.42 25.58
CA ARG A 254 2.31 11.54 26.59
C ARG A 254 1.85 12.44 27.76
N SER A 255 1.20 13.55 27.47
CA SER A 255 0.67 14.45 28.49
C SER A 255 -0.42 13.78 29.34
N LEU A 256 -1.34 13.05 28.68
CA LEU A 256 -2.43 12.34 29.37
C LEU A 256 -1.95 11.15 30.20
N SER A 257 -0.86 10.49 29.78
CA SER A 257 -0.29 9.34 30.52
C SER A 257 0.52 9.74 31.75
N GLY A 258 0.67 11.02 32.06
CA GLY A 258 1.44 11.52 33.21
C GLY A 258 2.97 11.34 33.04
N THR A 259 3.46 10.90 31.88
CA THR A 259 4.90 10.71 31.63
C THR A 259 5.59 11.99 31.13
N SER A 260 4.91 13.13 31.19
CA SER A 260 5.51 14.43 30.88
C SER A 260 6.36 14.90 32.03
N ASN A 261 7.67 14.63 32.03
CA ASN A 261 8.62 15.36 32.87
C ASN A 261 8.58 16.83 32.44
N ARG A 262 7.77 17.64 33.14
CA ARG A 262 7.95 19.09 33.11
C ARG A 262 9.13 19.38 34.06
N THR A 263 10.34 19.42 33.53
CA THR A 263 11.45 20.19 34.09
C THR A 263 11.43 21.56 33.49
#